data_ee0ea2df9cc0aba68db811a57dc0cab9
#
_entry.id   ee0ea2df9cc0aba68db811a57dc0cab9
#
_cell.length_a   1.000
_cell.length_b   1.000
_cell.length_c   1.000
_cell.angle_alpha   90.00
_cell.angle_beta   90.00
_cell.angle_gamma   90.00
#
_symmetry.space_group_name_H-M   'P 1'
#
loop_
_entity.id
_entity.type
_entity.pdbx_description
1 polymer ?
#
loop_
_entity_poly.entity_id
_entity_poly.type
_entity_poly.pdbx_seq_one_letter_code
_entity_poly.pdbx_strand_id
1 'polypeptide(L)'
;NSPSVLAVIDEFKAKYPSAKHYTYDAVSYSGMIQANEVSYGKKGIPSYHFDAAKVIVSFGADFLGTWLSPVEFSKQYATGRKIDEKNPSMSRHIQFESMYSMTGANADERYNHKPSELGAALLNLYAKLGGAVTAPAIADKRLAAGIEATAKELLAAGGNALVVCGSNDVSAQIIVNAINAQIGANGKTINFGTMVNYRKGVDAEMEQFVADMNAGNVGAVLVYGANPVYTYADTKKFVDGWKKVGLTVSFSENEDETAQNCQYILPAPHFLESWGDAEAKTNHVSFVQPTIHPLFKTRAFATSLLKWSGSTVADYETYFKNYWISKLGSQAAFDKALQDGVIETPAEVAGASFNSAVVAE
;
A
#
# COMPACT_ATOMS: atom_id res chain seq x y z
N ASN A 1 -4.65 9.19 0.54
CA ASN A 1 -3.35 9.56 -0.07
C ASN A 1 -3.34 10.98 -0.68
N SER A 2 -4.37 11.80 -0.41
CA SER A 2 -4.44 13.21 -0.83
C SER A 2 -3.72 14.08 0.20
N PRO A 3 -2.60 14.75 -0.14
CA PRO A 3 -1.89 15.62 0.80
C PRO A 3 -2.75 16.78 1.32
N SER A 4 -3.52 17.42 0.44
CA SER A 4 -4.35 18.56 0.84
C SER A 4 -5.54 18.16 1.71
N VAL A 5 -6.17 16.99 1.45
CA VAL A 5 -7.26 16.47 2.31
C VAL A 5 -6.71 16.03 3.67
N LEU A 6 -5.52 15.42 3.70
CA LEU A 6 -4.88 15.05 4.97
C LEU A 6 -4.57 16.29 5.81
N ALA A 7 -4.11 17.38 5.19
CA ALA A 7 -3.90 18.66 5.89
C ALA A 7 -5.22 19.21 6.50
N VAL A 8 -6.34 19.12 5.77
CA VAL A 8 -7.67 19.49 6.31
C VAL A 8 -8.09 18.59 7.47
N ILE A 9 -7.82 17.27 7.37
CA ILE A 9 -8.10 16.33 8.48
C ILE A 9 -7.26 16.69 9.70
N ASP A 10 -6.01 17.10 9.54
CA ASP A 10 -5.14 17.51 10.65
C ASP A 10 -5.63 18.80 11.31
N GLU A 11 -6.11 19.80 10.53
CA GLU A 11 -6.78 20.99 11.07
C GLU A 11 -8.04 20.62 11.86
N PHE A 12 -8.85 19.70 11.33
CA PHE A 12 -10.04 19.19 12.04
C PHE A 12 -9.67 18.51 13.36
N LYS A 13 -8.63 17.66 13.37
CA LYS A 13 -8.12 17.01 14.58
C LYS A 13 -7.55 18.01 15.59
N ALA A 14 -6.91 19.08 15.10
CA ALA A 14 -6.44 20.15 15.99
C ALA A 14 -7.60 20.83 16.73
N LYS A 15 -8.76 20.99 16.06
CA LYS A 15 -9.98 21.53 16.69
C LYS A 15 -10.67 20.49 17.60
N TYR A 16 -10.62 19.22 17.24
CA TYR A 16 -11.23 18.10 17.96
C TYR A 16 -10.15 17.06 18.33
N PRO A 17 -9.36 17.27 19.40
CA PRO A 17 -8.20 16.42 19.72
C PRO A 17 -8.52 14.96 20.01
N SER A 18 -9.77 14.65 20.37
CA SER A 18 -10.23 13.26 20.56
C SER A 18 -10.52 12.52 19.23
N ALA A 19 -10.58 13.24 18.10
CA ALA A 19 -10.82 12.62 16.81
C ALA A 19 -9.61 11.81 16.35
N LYS A 20 -9.88 10.58 15.89
CA LYS A 20 -8.89 9.68 15.29
C LYS A 20 -9.19 9.51 13.81
N HIS A 21 -8.16 9.38 13.00
CA HIS A 21 -8.28 9.06 11.58
C HIS A 21 -7.84 7.62 11.34
N TYR A 22 -8.73 6.81 10.79
CA TYR A 22 -8.46 5.43 10.41
C TYR A 22 -8.46 5.31 8.89
N THR A 23 -7.46 4.61 8.35
CA THR A 23 -7.43 4.24 6.93
C THR A 23 -7.80 2.77 6.82
N TYR A 24 -8.76 2.46 5.96
CA TYR A 24 -9.26 1.12 5.74
C TYR A 24 -9.04 0.66 4.30
N ASP A 25 -8.34 -0.44 4.13
CA ASP A 25 -8.15 -1.13 2.85
C ASP A 25 -8.88 -2.49 2.91
N ALA A 26 -9.93 -2.67 2.10
CA ALA A 26 -10.70 -3.93 2.06
C ALA A 26 -9.84 -5.11 1.58
N VAL A 27 -8.88 -4.86 0.66
CA VAL A 27 -7.81 -5.80 0.32
C VAL A 27 -6.57 -5.34 1.07
N SER A 28 -6.27 -6.03 2.16
CA SER A 28 -5.26 -5.60 3.13
C SER A 28 -3.83 -5.92 2.69
N TYR A 29 -2.92 -4.99 2.99
CA TYR A 29 -1.46 -5.16 2.97
C TYR A 29 -0.85 -4.91 4.35
N SER A 30 -1.68 -5.02 5.39
CA SER A 30 -1.30 -4.75 6.78
C SER A 30 -0.10 -5.58 7.24
N GLY A 31 -0.02 -6.86 6.80
CA GLY A 31 1.09 -7.74 7.12
C GLY A 31 2.45 -7.22 6.63
N MET A 32 2.50 -6.66 5.41
CA MET A 32 3.72 -6.01 4.90
C MET A 32 4.08 -4.76 5.70
N ILE A 33 3.09 -3.92 6.03
CA ILE A 33 3.30 -2.67 6.78
C ILE A 33 3.86 -2.99 8.16
N GLN A 34 3.25 -3.94 8.87
CA GLN A 34 3.69 -4.37 10.21
C GLN A 34 5.06 -5.03 10.17
N ALA A 35 5.29 -5.94 9.21
CA ALA A 35 6.60 -6.58 9.04
C ALA A 35 7.70 -5.55 8.76
N ASN A 36 7.45 -4.53 7.94
CA ASN A 36 8.42 -3.47 7.67
C ASN A 36 8.67 -2.58 8.90
N GLU A 37 7.62 -2.33 9.71
CA GLU A 37 7.75 -1.58 10.95
C GLU A 37 8.67 -2.29 11.96
N VAL A 38 8.46 -3.60 12.19
CA VAL A 38 9.29 -4.36 13.13
C VAL A 38 10.68 -4.68 12.58
N SER A 39 10.79 -4.93 11.26
CA SER A 39 12.06 -5.28 10.61
C SER A 39 12.98 -4.08 10.39
N TYR A 40 12.43 -2.90 10.12
CA TYR A 40 13.18 -1.73 9.66
C TYR A 40 12.86 -0.43 10.40
N GLY A 41 11.89 -0.43 11.32
CA GLY A 41 11.36 0.79 11.93
C GLY A 41 10.63 1.70 10.93
N LYS A 42 10.15 1.15 9.80
CA LYS A 42 9.51 1.88 8.70
C LYS A 42 8.07 1.40 8.51
N LYS A 43 7.09 2.12 9.06
CA LYS A 43 5.66 1.81 8.91
C LYS A 43 5.19 2.16 7.49
N GLY A 44 5.16 1.17 6.60
CA GLY A 44 4.72 1.35 5.21
C GLY A 44 5.32 0.34 4.25
N ILE A 45 5.02 0.50 2.97
CA ILE A 45 5.48 -0.37 1.89
C ILE A 45 6.52 0.38 1.07
N PRO A 46 7.77 -0.11 0.94
CA PRO A 46 8.81 0.53 0.15
C PRO A 46 8.51 0.38 -1.35
N SER A 47 9.22 1.15 -2.17
CA SER A 47 9.21 0.96 -3.62
C SER A 47 10.08 -0.21 -4.03
N TYR A 48 9.58 -1.01 -4.97
CA TYR A 48 10.31 -2.14 -5.56
C TYR A 48 10.79 -1.76 -6.97
N HIS A 49 12.04 -2.15 -7.31
CA HIS A 49 12.69 -1.90 -8.58
C HIS A 49 12.95 -3.23 -9.31
N PHE A 50 11.94 -3.72 -10.02
CA PHE A 50 12.04 -4.94 -10.84
C PHE A 50 12.98 -4.76 -12.02
N ASP A 51 13.17 -3.53 -12.50
CA ASP A 51 14.10 -3.14 -13.56
C ASP A 51 15.57 -3.22 -13.13
N ALA A 52 15.85 -3.06 -11.83
CA ALA A 52 17.19 -3.20 -11.26
C ALA A 52 17.55 -4.65 -10.90
N ALA A 53 16.56 -5.56 -10.88
CA ALA A 53 16.74 -6.93 -10.45
C ALA A 53 17.21 -7.83 -11.60
N LYS A 54 18.35 -8.51 -11.40
CA LYS A 54 18.82 -9.59 -12.28
C LYS A 54 18.15 -10.92 -12.00
N VAL A 55 17.79 -11.15 -10.74
CA VAL A 55 17.02 -12.32 -10.29
C VAL A 55 15.81 -11.85 -9.49
N ILE A 56 14.63 -12.25 -9.95
CA ILE A 56 13.35 -11.95 -9.32
C ILE A 56 12.79 -13.26 -8.79
N VAL A 57 12.46 -13.30 -7.50
CA VAL A 57 11.79 -14.44 -6.87
C VAL A 57 10.48 -13.95 -6.25
N SER A 58 9.37 -14.56 -6.63
CA SER A 58 8.06 -14.22 -6.09
C SER A 58 7.42 -15.44 -5.42
N PHE A 59 6.92 -15.23 -4.21
CA PHE A 59 6.08 -16.17 -3.49
C PHE A 59 4.62 -15.71 -3.53
N GLY A 60 3.91 -16.10 -4.59
CA GLY A 60 2.49 -15.77 -4.77
C GLY A 60 2.16 -14.28 -4.95
N ALA A 61 3.16 -13.41 -5.14
CA ALA A 61 2.92 -12.02 -5.49
C ALA A 61 2.67 -11.90 -6.99
N ASP A 62 1.41 -11.70 -7.38
CA ASP A 62 1.01 -11.52 -8.78
C ASP A 62 1.30 -10.08 -9.24
N PHE A 63 2.59 -9.70 -9.27
CA PHE A 63 3.03 -8.33 -9.54
C PHE A 63 2.81 -7.86 -10.98
N LEU A 64 2.52 -8.77 -11.92
CA LEU A 64 2.10 -8.41 -13.29
C LEU A 64 0.58 -8.29 -13.42
N GLY A 65 -0.20 -8.77 -12.43
CA GLY A 65 -1.65 -8.81 -12.49
C GLY A 65 -2.34 -7.96 -11.44
N THR A 66 -2.17 -8.30 -10.15
CA THR A 66 -3.01 -7.75 -9.08
C THR A 66 -2.25 -7.20 -7.87
N TRP A 67 -0.96 -7.53 -7.70
CA TRP A 67 -0.21 -7.15 -6.51
C TRP A 67 0.34 -5.73 -6.62
N LEU A 68 -0.03 -4.86 -5.67
CA LEU A 68 0.38 -3.46 -5.53
C LEU A 68 0.17 -2.64 -6.82
N SER A 69 1.21 -2.42 -7.62
CA SER A 69 1.22 -1.55 -8.80
C SER A 69 1.59 -2.31 -10.09
N PRO A 70 0.68 -3.16 -10.61
CA PRO A 70 1.02 -4.04 -11.74
C PRO A 70 1.42 -3.28 -13.01
N VAL A 71 0.89 -2.10 -13.26
CA VAL A 71 1.26 -1.28 -14.43
C VAL A 71 2.71 -0.80 -14.33
N GLU A 72 3.11 -0.27 -13.17
CA GLU A 72 4.49 0.14 -12.89
C GLU A 72 5.44 -1.05 -12.99
N PHE A 73 5.09 -2.16 -12.33
CA PHE A 73 5.93 -3.35 -12.28
C PHE A 73 6.05 -4.05 -13.62
N SER A 74 4.99 -4.06 -14.45
CA SER A 74 5.06 -4.58 -15.82
C SER A 74 6.02 -3.79 -16.69
N LYS A 75 6.03 -2.45 -16.57
CA LYS A 75 7.00 -1.60 -17.27
C LYS A 75 8.42 -1.89 -16.84
N GLN A 76 8.66 -1.96 -15.51
CA GLN A 76 9.97 -2.26 -14.93
C GLN A 76 10.44 -3.68 -15.34
N TYR A 77 9.57 -4.68 -15.23
CA TYR A 77 9.85 -6.06 -15.60
C TYR A 77 10.21 -6.19 -17.09
N ALA A 78 9.43 -5.54 -17.97
CA ALA A 78 9.70 -5.53 -19.40
C ALA A 78 11.07 -4.92 -19.75
N THR A 79 11.50 -3.87 -19.00
CA THR A 79 12.83 -3.27 -19.17
C THR A 79 13.94 -4.28 -18.91
N GLY A 80 13.84 -5.08 -17.86
CA GLY A 80 14.83 -6.11 -17.52
C GLY A 80 14.78 -7.34 -18.44
N ARG A 81 13.73 -7.50 -19.24
CA ARG A 81 13.53 -8.68 -20.13
C ARG A 81 13.62 -8.35 -21.63
N LYS A 82 13.86 -7.08 -21.96
CA LYS A 82 14.09 -6.66 -23.34
C LYS A 82 15.53 -6.97 -23.73
N ILE A 83 15.68 -7.89 -24.67
CA ILE A 83 16.97 -8.30 -25.23
C ILE A 83 17.19 -7.54 -26.52
N ASP A 84 18.39 -6.97 -26.69
CA ASP A 84 18.87 -6.41 -27.94
C ASP A 84 20.36 -6.72 -28.13
N GLU A 85 20.94 -6.33 -29.28
CA GLU A 85 22.35 -6.59 -29.61
C GLU A 85 23.33 -5.97 -28.59
N LYS A 86 22.95 -4.85 -27.92
CA LYS A 86 23.78 -4.16 -26.94
C LYS A 86 23.61 -4.74 -25.54
N ASN A 87 22.46 -5.36 -25.26
CA ASN A 87 22.14 -5.98 -24.00
C ASN A 87 21.59 -7.40 -24.23
N PRO A 88 22.46 -8.39 -24.41
CA PRO A 88 22.06 -9.77 -24.73
C PRO A 88 21.58 -10.58 -23.51
N SER A 89 21.47 -9.96 -22.34
CA SER A 89 21.03 -10.62 -21.11
C SER A 89 19.65 -10.15 -20.68
N MET A 90 18.90 -11.02 -20.00
CA MET A 90 17.64 -10.66 -19.37
C MET A 90 17.60 -11.13 -17.90
N SER A 91 16.71 -10.50 -17.13
CA SER A 91 16.46 -10.89 -15.76
C SER A 91 15.88 -12.31 -15.67
N ARG A 92 16.29 -13.06 -14.65
CA ARG A 92 15.76 -14.38 -14.31
C ARG A 92 14.55 -14.23 -13.39
N HIS A 93 13.46 -14.94 -13.68
CA HIS A 93 12.24 -14.90 -12.84
C HIS A 93 11.85 -16.29 -12.38
N ILE A 94 11.75 -16.47 -11.07
CA ILE A 94 11.36 -17.72 -10.40
C ILE A 94 10.10 -17.45 -9.59
N GLN A 95 9.04 -18.21 -9.85
CA GLN A 95 7.75 -18.08 -9.19
C GLN A 95 7.43 -19.31 -8.34
N PHE A 96 7.15 -19.08 -7.06
CA PHE A 96 6.57 -20.07 -6.14
C PHE A 96 5.12 -19.68 -5.89
N GLU A 97 4.15 -20.53 -6.22
CA GLU A 97 2.73 -20.17 -6.06
C GLU A 97 1.83 -21.41 -5.95
N SER A 98 0.69 -21.23 -5.30
CA SER A 98 -0.33 -22.28 -5.17
C SER A 98 -1.33 -22.26 -6.32
N MET A 99 -1.54 -21.11 -6.92
CA MET A 99 -2.49 -20.85 -8.00
C MET A 99 -1.76 -20.28 -9.20
N TYR A 100 -2.13 -20.67 -10.42
CA TYR A 100 -1.48 -20.21 -11.65
C TYR A 100 -1.87 -18.75 -11.93
N SER A 101 -0.94 -17.83 -11.70
CA SER A 101 -1.13 -16.40 -11.89
C SER A 101 -0.62 -15.92 -13.25
N MET A 102 -0.96 -14.66 -13.62
CA MET A 102 -0.37 -14.00 -14.78
C MET A 102 1.15 -13.87 -14.63
N THR A 103 1.62 -13.57 -13.43
CA THR A 103 3.04 -13.51 -13.09
C THR A 103 3.71 -14.87 -13.27
N GLY A 104 3.09 -15.95 -12.76
CA GLY A 104 3.61 -17.31 -12.92
C GLY A 104 3.63 -17.81 -14.36
N ALA A 105 2.72 -17.32 -15.21
CA ALA A 105 2.70 -17.62 -16.64
C ALA A 105 3.90 -17.04 -17.39
N ASN A 106 4.53 -15.99 -16.86
CA ASN A 106 5.70 -15.31 -17.44
C ASN A 106 7.03 -15.70 -16.77
N ALA A 107 7.00 -16.60 -15.77
CA ALA A 107 8.20 -17.02 -15.07
C ALA A 107 9.06 -17.98 -15.91
N ASP A 108 10.39 -17.93 -15.74
CA ASP A 108 11.33 -18.87 -16.34
C ASP A 108 11.27 -20.22 -15.63
N GLU A 109 11.04 -20.20 -14.32
CA GLU A 109 10.80 -21.38 -13.50
C GLU A 109 9.60 -21.17 -12.58
N ARG A 110 8.77 -22.20 -12.47
CA ARG A 110 7.57 -22.17 -11.64
C ARG A 110 7.49 -23.42 -10.77
N TYR A 111 7.35 -23.22 -9.46
CA TYR A 111 7.23 -24.26 -8.46
C TYR A 111 5.91 -24.14 -7.70
N ASN A 112 5.14 -25.22 -7.69
CA ASN A 112 3.89 -25.27 -6.94
C ASN A 112 4.16 -25.63 -5.48
N HIS A 113 3.42 -25.01 -4.57
CA HIS A 113 3.33 -25.39 -3.18
C HIS A 113 1.89 -25.25 -2.69
N LYS A 114 1.52 -25.94 -1.62
CA LYS A 114 0.24 -25.69 -0.94
C LYS A 114 0.31 -24.38 -0.19
N PRO A 115 -0.82 -23.66 -0.01
CA PRO A 115 -0.84 -22.43 0.80
C PRO A 115 -0.23 -22.63 2.19
N SER A 116 -0.45 -23.79 2.82
CA SER A 116 0.11 -24.15 4.13
C SER A 116 1.62 -24.42 4.12
N GLU A 117 2.25 -24.57 2.95
CA GLU A 117 3.69 -24.81 2.81
C GLU A 117 4.51 -23.54 2.59
N LEU A 118 3.84 -22.37 2.44
CA LEU A 118 4.50 -21.09 2.18
C LEU A 118 5.57 -20.76 3.23
N GLY A 119 5.22 -20.84 4.51
CA GLY A 119 6.15 -20.56 5.61
C GLY A 119 7.36 -21.50 5.60
N ALA A 120 7.11 -22.81 5.34
CA ALA A 120 8.18 -23.81 5.22
C ALA A 120 9.11 -23.49 4.03
N ALA A 121 8.55 -23.10 2.88
CA ALA A 121 9.33 -22.74 1.69
C ALA A 121 10.22 -21.52 1.94
N LEU A 122 9.66 -20.46 2.55
CA LEU A 122 10.38 -19.24 2.92
C LEU A 122 11.52 -19.50 3.91
N LEU A 123 11.23 -20.27 4.99
CA LEU A 123 12.24 -20.64 6.00
C LEU A 123 13.37 -21.48 5.40
N ASN A 124 13.05 -22.44 4.50
CA ASN A 124 14.07 -23.23 3.82
C ASN A 124 14.94 -22.36 2.90
N LEU A 125 14.35 -21.42 2.17
CA LEU A 125 15.11 -20.49 1.34
C LEU A 125 16.05 -19.64 2.22
N TYR A 126 15.53 -19.06 3.31
CA TYR A 126 16.32 -18.25 4.23
C TYR A 126 17.48 -19.04 4.86
N ALA A 127 17.23 -20.25 5.33
CA ALA A 127 18.28 -21.13 5.87
C ALA A 127 19.38 -21.45 4.84
N LYS A 128 19.01 -21.71 3.58
CA LYS A 128 19.98 -21.95 2.49
C LYS A 128 20.78 -20.71 2.08
N LEU A 129 20.30 -19.53 2.39
CA LEU A 129 21.03 -18.27 2.24
C LEU A 129 21.94 -17.95 3.43
N GLY A 130 22.00 -18.82 4.43
CA GLY A 130 22.82 -18.66 5.64
C GLY A 130 22.09 -18.05 6.83
N GLY A 131 20.75 -17.95 6.76
CA GLY A 131 19.92 -17.51 7.88
C GLY A 131 19.96 -18.49 9.06
N ALA A 132 20.04 -17.95 10.28
CA ALA A 132 20.13 -18.75 11.50
C ALA A 132 18.74 -19.23 11.98
N VAL A 133 18.10 -20.12 11.21
CA VAL A 133 16.78 -20.69 11.52
C VAL A 133 16.76 -22.19 11.32
N THR A 134 15.89 -22.87 12.06
CA THR A 134 15.58 -24.30 11.80
C THR A 134 14.39 -24.37 10.86
N ALA A 135 14.63 -24.78 9.61
CA ALA A 135 13.58 -24.91 8.62
C ALA A 135 12.90 -26.29 8.69
N PRO A 136 11.56 -26.36 8.59
CA PRO A 136 10.85 -27.64 8.55
C PRO A 136 11.14 -28.38 7.24
N ALA A 137 11.07 -29.71 7.28
CA ALA A 137 11.30 -30.53 6.10
C ALA A 137 10.22 -30.31 5.03
N ILE A 138 10.66 -30.23 3.77
CA ILE A 138 9.76 -30.16 2.60
C ILE A 138 9.70 -31.56 1.97
N ALA A 139 8.50 -32.14 1.94
CA ALA A 139 8.28 -33.49 1.41
C ALA A 139 8.34 -33.51 -0.14
N ASP A 140 7.90 -32.47 -0.80
CA ASP A 140 7.95 -32.35 -2.27
C ASP A 140 9.39 -32.15 -2.73
N LYS A 141 9.93 -33.12 -3.43
CA LYS A 141 11.31 -33.12 -3.92
C LYS A 141 11.56 -32.03 -4.98
N ARG A 142 10.57 -31.73 -5.80
CA ARG A 142 10.68 -30.69 -6.83
C ARG A 142 10.73 -29.31 -6.20
N LEU A 143 9.85 -29.05 -5.21
CA LEU A 143 9.86 -27.82 -4.44
C LEU A 143 11.19 -27.65 -3.69
N ALA A 144 11.66 -28.69 -3.00
CA ALA A 144 12.94 -28.63 -2.27
C ALA A 144 14.13 -28.35 -3.19
N ALA A 145 14.20 -29.02 -4.36
CA ALA A 145 15.24 -28.78 -5.35
C ALA A 145 15.15 -27.36 -5.94
N GLY A 146 13.92 -26.88 -6.19
CA GLY A 146 13.68 -25.50 -6.67
C GLY A 146 14.16 -24.45 -5.68
N ILE A 147 13.91 -24.62 -4.39
CA ILE A 147 14.40 -23.73 -3.34
C ILE A 147 15.93 -23.72 -3.28
N GLU A 148 16.56 -24.89 -3.41
CA GLU A 148 18.02 -24.99 -3.42
C GLU A 148 18.64 -24.29 -4.65
N ALA A 149 18.09 -24.49 -5.83
CA ALA A 149 18.53 -23.80 -7.04
C ALA A 149 18.35 -22.29 -6.91
N THR A 150 17.19 -21.84 -6.43
CA THR A 150 16.87 -20.44 -6.20
C THR A 150 17.85 -19.77 -5.22
N ALA A 151 18.22 -20.45 -4.13
CA ALA A 151 19.20 -19.91 -3.19
C ALA A 151 20.56 -19.66 -3.85
N LYS A 152 21.02 -20.56 -4.71
CA LYS A 152 22.27 -20.40 -5.47
C LYS A 152 22.22 -19.19 -6.42
N GLU A 153 21.10 -19.02 -7.13
CA GLU A 153 20.90 -17.87 -8.04
C GLU A 153 20.85 -16.55 -7.27
N LEU A 154 20.15 -16.51 -6.12
CA LEU A 154 20.09 -15.33 -5.26
C LEU A 154 21.46 -14.93 -4.70
N LEU A 155 22.24 -15.90 -4.22
CA LEU A 155 23.61 -15.64 -3.72
C LEU A 155 24.53 -15.13 -4.83
N ALA A 156 24.41 -15.66 -6.05
CA ALA A 156 25.21 -15.21 -7.20
C ALA A 156 24.83 -13.77 -7.64
N ALA A 157 23.56 -13.41 -7.58
CA ALA A 157 23.09 -12.08 -7.95
C ALA A 157 23.31 -11.03 -6.85
N GLY A 158 23.37 -11.46 -5.59
CA GLY A 158 23.54 -10.59 -4.42
C GLY A 158 22.53 -9.45 -4.40
N GLY A 159 22.94 -8.24 -4.13
CA GLY A 159 22.07 -7.06 -4.05
C GLY A 159 21.32 -6.68 -5.33
N ASN A 160 21.61 -7.35 -6.47
CA ASN A 160 20.83 -7.21 -7.70
C ASN A 160 19.71 -8.27 -7.80
N ALA A 161 19.31 -8.88 -6.70
CA ALA A 161 18.15 -9.76 -6.63
C ALA A 161 17.01 -9.08 -5.87
N LEU A 162 15.80 -9.58 -6.09
CA LEU A 162 14.58 -9.10 -5.42
C LEU A 162 13.71 -10.29 -5.05
N VAL A 163 13.31 -10.38 -3.79
CA VAL A 163 12.35 -11.37 -3.31
C VAL A 163 11.09 -10.67 -2.82
N VAL A 164 9.92 -11.08 -3.33
CA VAL A 164 8.61 -10.54 -2.94
C VAL A 164 7.64 -11.64 -2.55
N CYS A 165 6.66 -11.32 -1.70
CA CYS A 165 5.63 -12.25 -1.28
C CYS A 165 4.25 -11.59 -1.27
N GLY A 166 3.25 -12.28 -1.81
CA GLY A 166 1.87 -11.84 -1.86
C GLY A 166 1.04 -12.11 -0.60
N SER A 167 1.63 -12.74 0.41
CA SER A 167 0.93 -13.06 1.66
C SER A 167 0.74 -11.79 2.52
N ASN A 168 -0.42 -11.71 3.21
CA ASN A 168 -0.68 -10.70 4.24
C ASN A 168 -0.29 -11.19 5.65
N ASP A 169 0.41 -12.33 5.76
CA ASP A 169 0.93 -12.85 7.01
C ASP A 169 2.21 -12.10 7.42
N VAL A 170 2.22 -11.54 8.63
CA VAL A 170 3.33 -10.73 9.15
C VAL A 170 4.62 -11.55 9.24
N SER A 171 4.54 -12.80 9.71
CA SER A 171 5.71 -13.67 9.87
C SER A 171 6.34 -14.03 8.53
N ALA A 172 5.50 -14.35 7.52
CA ALA A 172 5.97 -14.59 6.16
C ALA A 172 6.70 -13.37 5.59
N GLN A 173 6.17 -12.16 5.79
CA GLN A 173 6.78 -10.92 5.34
C GLN A 173 8.08 -10.59 6.10
N ILE A 174 8.18 -10.91 7.39
CA ILE A 174 9.43 -10.77 8.16
C ILE A 174 10.53 -11.66 7.58
N ILE A 175 10.22 -12.92 7.22
CA ILE A 175 11.21 -13.81 6.61
C ILE A 175 11.62 -13.31 5.22
N VAL A 176 10.70 -12.76 4.42
CA VAL A 176 11.03 -12.14 3.13
C VAL A 176 11.95 -10.92 3.33
N ASN A 177 11.70 -10.10 4.34
CA ASN A 177 12.57 -8.99 4.72
C ASN A 177 13.97 -9.47 5.13
N ALA A 178 14.05 -10.56 5.89
CA ALA A 178 15.32 -11.20 6.28
C ALA A 178 16.09 -11.73 5.05
N ILE A 179 15.40 -12.37 4.11
CA ILE A 179 15.99 -12.85 2.85
C ILE A 179 16.56 -11.66 2.06
N ASN A 180 15.78 -10.60 1.86
CA ASN A 180 16.22 -9.41 1.13
C ASN A 180 17.39 -8.69 1.82
N ALA A 181 17.41 -8.66 3.15
CA ALA A 181 18.54 -8.13 3.91
C ALA A 181 19.81 -8.99 3.71
N GLN A 182 19.65 -10.33 3.79
CA GLN A 182 20.75 -11.29 3.63
C GLN A 182 21.43 -11.20 2.26
N ILE A 183 20.64 -11.01 1.18
CA ILE A 183 21.17 -10.86 -0.18
C ILE A 183 21.62 -9.42 -0.51
N GLY A 184 21.39 -8.44 0.38
CA GLY A 184 21.79 -7.05 0.18
C GLY A 184 20.93 -6.27 -0.82
N ALA A 185 19.62 -6.59 -0.92
CA ALA A 185 18.64 -5.95 -1.81
C ALA A 185 18.26 -4.52 -1.35
N ASN A 186 18.32 -4.25 -0.04
CA ASN A 186 17.93 -2.97 0.55
C ASN A 186 18.85 -1.82 0.05
N GLY A 187 18.24 -0.76 -0.45
CA GLY A 187 18.96 0.35 -1.07
C GLY A 187 19.43 0.08 -2.51
N LYS A 188 18.96 -1.02 -3.14
CA LYS A 188 19.22 -1.36 -4.54
C LYS A 188 17.94 -1.70 -5.27
N THR A 189 17.39 -2.90 -5.06
CA THR A 189 16.11 -3.33 -5.62
C THR A 189 14.91 -2.99 -4.74
N ILE A 190 15.15 -2.59 -3.48
CA ILE A 190 14.14 -2.10 -2.54
C ILE A 190 14.56 -0.71 -2.08
N ASN A 191 13.69 0.28 -2.28
CA ASN A 191 13.93 1.67 -1.94
C ASN A 191 13.02 2.14 -0.81
N PHE A 192 13.59 2.39 0.37
CA PHE A 192 12.90 2.96 1.53
C PHE A 192 12.87 4.49 1.54
N GLY A 193 13.51 5.16 0.59
CA GLY A 193 13.41 6.60 0.36
C GLY A 193 12.09 7.01 -0.29
N THR A 194 11.41 6.06 -0.96
CA THR A 194 10.09 6.25 -1.54
C THR A 194 9.14 5.17 -1.05
N MET A 195 7.99 5.59 -0.51
CA MET A 195 6.99 4.70 0.07
C MET A 195 5.71 4.74 -0.76
N VAL A 196 5.03 3.60 -0.85
CA VAL A 196 3.69 3.49 -1.42
C VAL A 196 2.67 4.11 -0.47
N ASN A 197 1.82 5.00 -0.99
CA ASN A 197 0.85 5.74 -0.18
C ASN A 197 -0.61 5.35 -0.44
N TYR A 198 -0.89 4.52 -1.44
CA TYR A 198 -2.26 4.07 -1.76
C TYR A 198 -2.69 2.79 -1.01
N ARG A 199 -1.82 2.22 -0.17
CA ARG A 199 -2.09 1.11 0.74
C ARG A 199 -1.52 1.45 2.12
N LYS A 200 -2.38 1.89 3.03
CA LYS A 200 -1.99 2.35 4.38
C LYS A 200 -2.85 1.77 5.49
N GLY A 201 -3.88 1.01 5.15
CA GLY A 201 -4.76 0.37 6.13
C GLY A 201 -3.99 -0.62 7.00
N VAL A 202 -4.23 -0.55 8.32
CA VAL A 202 -3.69 -1.49 9.29
C VAL A 202 -4.87 -2.22 9.94
N ASP A 203 -4.93 -3.53 9.74
CA ASP A 203 -6.09 -4.34 10.17
C ASP A 203 -6.33 -4.23 11.68
N ALA A 204 -5.27 -4.25 12.49
CA ALA A 204 -5.37 -4.12 13.94
C ALA A 204 -5.97 -2.76 14.39
N GLU A 205 -5.69 -1.67 13.66
CA GLU A 205 -6.30 -0.36 13.93
C GLU A 205 -7.80 -0.38 13.62
N MET A 206 -8.21 -1.04 12.54
CA MET A 206 -9.62 -1.20 12.19
C MET A 206 -10.35 -2.12 13.17
N GLU A 207 -9.72 -3.21 13.62
CA GLU A 207 -10.26 -4.09 14.66
C GLU A 207 -10.45 -3.35 15.98
N GLN A 208 -9.48 -2.51 16.37
CA GLN A 208 -9.59 -1.67 17.57
C GLN A 208 -10.72 -0.65 17.46
N PHE A 209 -10.88 -0.03 16.29
CA PHE A 209 -12.00 0.88 16.02
C PHE A 209 -13.36 0.18 16.18
N VAL A 210 -13.51 -1.02 15.63
CA VAL A 210 -14.73 -1.83 15.77
C VAL A 210 -14.96 -2.23 17.24
N ALA A 211 -13.91 -2.56 17.98
CA ALA A 211 -14.00 -2.84 19.41
C ALA A 211 -14.44 -1.60 20.21
N ASP A 212 -13.88 -0.43 19.91
CA ASP A 212 -14.24 0.84 20.56
C ASP A 212 -15.72 1.21 20.30
N MET A 213 -16.23 1.01 19.07
CA MET A 213 -17.65 1.17 18.76
C MET A 213 -18.52 0.21 19.59
N ASN A 214 -18.13 -1.07 19.67
CA ASN A 214 -18.87 -2.08 20.43
C ASN A 214 -18.87 -1.80 21.95
N ALA A 215 -17.83 -1.17 22.45
CA ALA A 215 -17.73 -0.70 23.85
C ALA A 215 -18.51 0.60 24.12
N GLY A 216 -19.05 1.27 23.09
CA GLY A 216 -19.75 2.55 23.21
C GLY A 216 -18.81 3.75 23.41
N ASN A 217 -17.54 3.62 23.09
CA ASN A 217 -16.51 4.67 23.27
C ASN A 217 -16.44 5.64 22.08
N VAL A 218 -17.26 5.43 21.04
CA VAL A 218 -17.25 6.25 19.82
C VAL A 218 -18.52 7.09 19.75
N GLY A 219 -18.38 8.41 19.91
CA GLY A 219 -19.52 9.33 19.87
C GLY A 219 -19.98 9.69 18.47
N ALA A 220 -19.06 9.77 17.51
CA ALA A 220 -19.37 10.12 16.12
C ALA A 220 -18.44 9.40 15.14
N VAL A 221 -18.95 9.05 13.95
CA VAL A 221 -18.17 8.48 12.84
C VAL A 221 -18.50 9.23 11.54
N LEU A 222 -17.45 9.66 10.85
CA LEU A 222 -17.50 10.26 9.53
C LEU A 222 -16.85 9.26 8.57
N VAL A 223 -17.58 8.80 7.54
CA VAL A 223 -17.07 7.85 6.54
C VAL A 223 -16.92 8.53 5.19
N TYR A 224 -15.74 8.43 4.61
CA TYR A 224 -15.44 8.96 3.30
C TYR A 224 -14.62 7.96 2.47
N GLY A 225 -15.12 7.63 1.27
CA GLY A 225 -14.43 6.75 0.32
C GLY A 225 -14.27 5.29 0.78
N ALA A 226 -15.14 4.81 1.70
CA ALA A 226 -15.12 3.45 2.19
C ALA A 226 -16.54 2.92 2.43
N ASN A 227 -16.73 1.60 2.22
CA ASN A 227 -17.99 0.90 2.48
C ASN A 227 -17.78 -0.31 3.43
N PRO A 228 -17.42 -0.05 4.72
CA PRO A 228 -17.07 -1.13 5.65
C PRO A 228 -18.24 -2.07 5.99
N VAL A 229 -19.50 -1.64 5.91
CA VAL A 229 -20.65 -2.56 6.12
C VAL A 229 -20.64 -3.69 5.09
N TYR A 230 -20.22 -3.41 3.86
CA TYR A 230 -20.09 -4.42 2.80
C TYR A 230 -18.77 -5.20 2.87
N THR A 231 -17.66 -4.51 3.13
CA THR A 231 -16.31 -5.07 2.91
C THR A 231 -15.63 -5.59 4.16
N TYR A 232 -16.13 -5.27 5.38
CA TYR A 232 -15.53 -5.77 6.61
C TYR A 232 -15.90 -7.24 6.85
N ALA A 233 -14.90 -8.06 7.17
CA ALA A 233 -15.05 -9.52 7.25
C ALA A 233 -16.12 -9.98 8.25
N ASP A 234 -16.21 -9.33 9.42
CA ASP A 234 -17.28 -9.56 10.42
C ASP A 234 -18.29 -8.41 10.37
N THR A 235 -19.09 -8.39 9.30
CA THR A 235 -20.12 -7.38 9.08
C THR A 235 -21.08 -7.27 10.27
N LYS A 236 -21.44 -8.39 10.89
CA LYS A 236 -22.35 -8.38 12.05
C LYS A 236 -21.75 -7.61 13.21
N LYS A 237 -20.51 -7.91 13.60
CA LYS A 237 -19.79 -7.22 14.68
C LYS A 237 -19.62 -5.73 14.39
N PHE A 238 -19.36 -5.38 13.11
CA PHE A 238 -19.26 -3.99 12.68
C PHE A 238 -20.59 -3.26 12.87
N VAL A 239 -21.70 -3.81 12.35
CA VAL A 239 -23.04 -3.19 12.42
C VAL A 239 -23.55 -3.12 13.87
N ASP A 240 -23.27 -4.12 14.71
CA ASP A 240 -23.67 -4.10 16.12
C ASP A 240 -22.93 -2.97 16.88
N GLY A 241 -21.66 -2.72 16.57
CA GLY A 241 -20.91 -1.56 17.09
C GLY A 241 -21.42 -0.24 16.53
N TRP A 242 -21.67 -0.21 15.21
CA TRP A 242 -22.17 0.97 14.49
C TRP A 242 -23.45 1.53 15.07
N LYS A 243 -24.40 0.67 15.46
CA LYS A 243 -25.67 1.06 16.10
C LYS A 243 -25.52 1.74 17.45
N LYS A 244 -24.35 1.63 18.09
CA LYS A 244 -24.07 2.29 19.38
C LYS A 244 -23.44 3.68 19.21
N VAL A 245 -23.06 4.05 17.99
CA VAL A 245 -22.48 5.36 17.69
C VAL A 245 -23.57 6.42 17.68
N GLY A 246 -23.37 7.50 18.42
CA GLY A 246 -24.37 8.57 18.57
C GLY A 246 -24.64 9.38 17.30
N LEU A 247 -23.61 9.57 16.45
CA LEU A 247 -23.70 10.30 15.19
C LEU A 247 -22.93 9.56 14.09
N THR A 248 -23.62 9.21 13.01
CA THR A 248 -23.00 8.58 11.84
C THR A 248 -23.29 9.37 10.58
N VAL A 249 -22.23 9.69 9.82
CA VAL A 249 -22.30 10.49 8.60
C VAL A 249 -21.53 9.80 7.48
N SER A 250 -22.19 9.56 6.36
CA SER A 250 -21.56 9.09 5.12
C SER A 250 -21.36 10.23 4.13
N PHE A 251 -20.20 10.27 3.48
CA PHE A 251 -19.91 11.14 2.35
C PHE A 251 -19.89 10.38 1.02
N SER A 252 -20.53 9.22 0.97
CA SER A 252 -20.66 8.45 -0.26
C SER A 252 -21.51 9.18 -1.31
N GLU A 253 -21.11 9.08 -2.57
CA GLU A 253 -21.86 9.58 -3.72
C GLU A 253 -23.14 8.76 -3.98
N ASN A 254 -23.14 7.51 -3.51
CA ASN A 254 -24.23 6.57 -3.66
C ASN A 254 -24.73 6.11 -2.29
N GLU A 255 -26.00 5.69 -2.23
CA GLU A 255 -26.59 5.09 -1.06
C GLU A 255 -26.17 3.62 -0.94
N ASP A 256 -24.87 3.40 -0.63
CA ASP A 256 -24.29 2.08 -0.39
C ASP A 256 -24.71 1.50 0.99
N GLU A 257 -24.29 0.27 1.29
CA GLU A 257 -24.68 -0.44 2.52
C GLU A 257 -24.23 0.32 3.78
N THR A 258 -23.11 1.04 3.74
CA THR A 258 -22.69 1.87 4.88
C THR A 258 -23.54 3.13 4.98
N ALA A 259 -23.78 3.81 3.86
CA ALA A 259 -24.60 5.01 3.82
C ALA A 259 -26.03 4.74 4.30
N GLN A 260 -26.66 3.61 3.92
CA GLN A 260 -27.98 3.18 4.38
C GLN A 260 -28.06 2.98 5.89
N ASN A 261 -26.95 2.71 6.56
CA ASN A 261 -26.85 2.56 8.00
C ASN A 261 -26.43 3.86 8.72
N CYS A 262 -26.25 4.98 8.01
CA CYS A 262 -25.92 6.27 8.58
C CYS A 262 -27.17 7.09 8.90
N GLN A 263 -27.07 7.97 9.91
CA GLN A 263 -28.11 8.95 10.23
C GLN A 263 -28.17 10.08 9.19
N TYR A 264 -27.03 10.43 8.61
CA TYR A 264 -26.91 11.48 7.59
C TYR A 264 -26.07 11.00 6.41
N ILE A 265 -26.54 11.33 5.21
CA ILE A 265 -25.79 11.15 3.97
C ILE A 265 -25.53 12.56 3.41
N LEU A 266 -24.28 12.93 3.28
CA LEU A 266 -23.81 14.22 2.76
C LEU A 266 -23.01 13.96 1.49
N PRO A 267 -23.63 13.75 0.32
CA PRO A 267 -22.93 13.29 -0.87
C PRO A 267 -21.77 14.20 -1.26
N ALA A 268 -20.59 13.60 -1.42
CA ALA A 268 -19.45 14.28 -2.02
C ALA A 268 -19.67 14.44 -3.53
N PRO A 269 -19.08 15.45 -4.18
CA PRO A 269 -19.10 15.57 -5.63
C PRO A 269 -18.25 14.43 -6.25
N HIS A 270 -18.62 14.03 -7.45
CA HIS A 270 -17.82 13.10 -8.25
C HIS A 270 -16.43 13.71 -8.56
N PHE A 271 -15.40 12.88 -8.77
CA PHE A 271 -14.03 13.38 -9.01
C PHE A 271 -13.91 14.28 -10.25
N LEU A 272 -14.80 14.14 -11.26
CA LEU A 272 -14.86 15.03 -12.42
C LEU A 272 -15.42 16.42 -12.09
N GLU A 273 -16.03 16.59 -10.92
CA GLU A 273 -16.68 17.82 -10.45
C GLU A 273 -15.86 18.59 -9.41
N SER A 274 -14.72 18.04 -8.96
CA SER A 274 -13.98 18.60 -7.84
C SER A 274 -12.48 18.62 -8.06
N TRP A 275 -11.82 19.57 -7.39
CA TRP A 275 -10.37 19.60 -7.25
C TRP A 275 -9.90 18.45 -6.35
N GLY A 276 -8.69 17.97 -6.62
CA GLY A 276 -8.07 16.94 -5.81
C GLY A 276 -6.60 16.73 -6.13
N ASP A 277 -5.94 15.98 -5.25
CA ASP A 277 -4.58 15.52 -5.41
C ASP A 277 -4.43 14.08 -4.91
N ALA A 278 -3.39 13.42 -5.36
CA ALA A 278 -3.01 12.11 -4.86
C ALA A 278 -1.50 11.96 -4.89
N GLU A 279 -0.91 11.72 -3.74
CA GLU A 279 0.47 11.26 -3.62
C GLU A 279 0.47 9.73 -3.54
N ALA A 280 0.40 9.08 -4.69
CA ALA A 280 0.36 7.63 -4.77
C ALA A 280 1.65 6.97 -4.25
N LYS A 281 2.76 7.68 -4.38
CA LYS A 281 4.10 7.30 -3.94
C LYS A 281 4.81 8.56 -3.44
N THR A 282 5.63 8.45 -2.43
CA THR A 282 6.39 9.59 -1.90
C THR A 282 7.07 10.36 -3.03
N ASN A 283 6.90 11.67 -3.05
CA ASN A 283 7.41 12.58 -4.07
C ASN A 283 6.78 12.43 -5.47
N HIS A 284 5.67 11.73 -5.60
CA HIS A 284 4.92 11.60 -6.85
C HIS A 284 3.47 12.02 -6.60
N VAL A 285 3.15 13.26 -6.94
CA VAL A 285 1.84 13.87 -6.72
C VAL A 285 1.14 14.12 -8.04
N SER A 286 -0.07 13.61 -8.19
CA SER A 286 -0.94 13.88 -9.34
C SER A 286 -2.05 14.84 -8.93
N PHE A 287 -2.51 15.67 -9.88
CA PHE A 287 -3.61 16.61 -9.69
C PHE A 287 -4.86 16.18 -10.42
N VAL A 288 -6.00 16.44 -9.81
CA VAL A 288 -7.32 16.31 -10.40
C VAL A 288 -7.93 17.72 -10.52
N GLN A 289 -8.32 18.11 -11.72
CA GLN A 289 -9.02 19.34 -12.01
C GLN A 289 -10.47 19.03 -12.39
N PRO A 290 -11.46 19.80 -11.93
CA PRO A 290 -12.84 19.56 -12.33
C PRO A 290 -13.01 19.75 -13.84
N THR A 291 -13.63 18.77 -14.48
CA THR A 291 -13.91 18.78 -15.91
C THR A 291 -15.32 19.31 -16.18
N ILE A 292 -16.23 19.16 -15.21
CA ILE A 292 -17.61 19.61 -15.28
C ILE A 292 -18.00 20.34 -13.99
N HIS A 293 -19.04 21.14 -14.05
CA HIS A 293 -19.68 21.70 -12.85
C HIS A 293 -20.46 20.61 -12.11
N PRO A 294 -20.61 20.71 -10.76
CA PRO A 294 -21.44 19.79 -10.01
C PRO A 294 -22.84 19.68 -10.59
N LEU A 295 -23.30 18.45 -10.87
CA LEU A 295 -24.64 18.16 -11.40
C LEU A 295 -25.69 18.26 -10.30
N PHE A 296 -25.30 18.03 -9.06
CA PHE A 296 -26.18 18.06 -7.89
C PHE A 296 -25.66 19.02 -6.82
N LYS A 297 -26.49 19.31 -5.81
CA LYS A 297 -26.08 20.14 -4.66
C LYS A 297 -25.21 19.34 -3.67
N THR A 298 -24.07 18.87 -4.15
CA THR A 298 -23.07 18.14 -3.37
C THR A 298 -22.10 19.09 -2.68
N ARG A 299 -21.33 18.57 -1.70
CA ARG A 299 -20.28 19.32 -1.01
C ARG A 299 -19.08 18.42 -0.76
N ALA A 300 -17.90 18.87 -1.15
CA ALA A 300 -16.66 18.14 -0.89
C ALA A 300 -16.52 17.85 0.62
N PHE A 301 -16.07 16.63 0.94
CA PHE A 301 -15.79 16.19 2.31
C PHE A 301 -14.93 17.20 3.07
N ALA A 302 -13.82 17.62 2.47
CA ALA A 302 -12.91 18.58 3.05
C ALA A 302 -13.57 19.94 3.34
N THR A 303 -14.49 20.44 2.47
CA THR A 303 -15.26 21.67 2.75
C THR A 303 -16.10 21.53 4.02
N SER A 304 -16.68 20.36 4.26
CA SER A 304 -17.46 20.12 5.49
C SER A 304 -16.56 20.13 6.73
N LEU A 305 -15.39 19.51 6.66
CA LEU A 305 -14.41 19.53 7.75
C LEU A 305 -13.91 20.96 8.04
N LEU A 306 -13.56 21.73 7.01
CA LEU A 306 -13.15 23.16 7.16
C LEU A 306 -14.22 23.96 7.90
N LYS A 307 -15.49 23.83 7.49
CA LYS A 307 -16.60 24.53 8.14
C LYS A 307 -16.77 24.12 9.60
N TRP A 308 -16.68 22.84 9.90
CA TRP A 308 -16.82 22.32 11.29
C TRP A 308 -15.61 22.68 12.15
N SER A 309 -14.42 22.83 11.57
CA SER A 309 -13.24 23.34 12.27
C SER A 309 -13.29 24.83 12.56
N GLY A 310 -14.22 25.57 11.95
CA GLY A 310 -14.30 27.03 12.04
C GLY A 310 -13.24 27.74 11.18
N SER A 311 -12.77 27.10 10.11
CA SER A 311 -11.85 27.71 9.15
C SER A 311 -12.44 28.95 8.50
N THR A 312 -11.62 29.96 8.26
CA THR A 312 -11.98 31.16 7.49
C THR A 312 -11.97 30.91 5.98
N VAL A 313 -11.41 29.79 5.55
CA VAL A 313 -11.40 29.41 4.12
C VAL A 313 -12.79 28.90 3.74
N ALA A 314 -13.35 29.46 2.66
CA ALA A 314 -14.75 29.26 2.29
C ALA A 314 -15.07 27.81 1.87
N ASP A 315 -14.16 27.18 1.14
CA ASP A 315 -14.35 25.87 0.53
C ASP A 315 -13.02 25.16 0.24
N TYR A 316 -13.12 23.90 -0.17
CA TYR A 316 -11.95 23.08 -0.46
C TYR A 316 -11.19 23.52 -1.71
N GLU A 317 -11.84 24.08 -2.73
CA GLU A 317 -11.13 24.58 -3.92
C GLU A 317 -10.16 25.70 -3.54
N THR A 318 -10.64 26.68 -2.77
CA THR A 318 -9.81 27.78 -2.26
C THR A 318 -8.67 27.26 -1.37
N TYR A 319 -8.98 26.29 -0.49
CA TYR A 319 -7.98 25.66 0.37
C TYR A 319 -6.92 24.92 -0.45
N PHE A 320 -7.32 24.11 -1.41
CA PHE A 320 -6.46 23.34 -2.30
C PHE A 320 -5.48 24.23 -3.07
N LYS A 321 -5.99 25.30 -3.69
CA LYS A 321 -5.16 26.26 -4.42
C LYS A 321 -4.13 26.93 -3.50
N ASN A 322 -4.57 27.44 -2.36
CA ASN A 322 -3.69 28.09 -1.39
C ASN A 322 -2.62 27.12 -0.85
N TYR A 323 -3.01 25.89 -0.56
CA TYR A 323 -2.10 24.83 -0.08
C TYR A 323 -0.97 24.58 -1.09
N TRP A 324 -1.32 24.39 -2.36
CA TRP A 324 -0.32 24.07 -3.38
C TRP A 324 0.50 25.27 -3.84
N ILE A 325 -0.09 26.46 -3.94
CA ILE A 325 0.65 27.70 -4.21
C ILE A 325 1.71 27.93 -3.11
N SER A 326 1.33 27.74 -1.85
CA SER A 326 2.26 27.84 -0.72
C SER A 326 3.36 26.77 -0.78
N LYS A 327 3.01 25.53 -1.07
CA LYS A 327 3.96 24.40 -1.17
C LYS A 327 4.95 24.57 -2.31
N LEU A 328 4.52 25.11 -3.45
CA LEU A 328 5.34 25.30 -4.65
C LEU A 328 6.03 26.66 -4.71
N GLY A 329 5.66 27.58 -3.79
CA GLY A 329 6.28 28.87 -3.61
C GLY A 329 5.75 29.97 -4.53
N SER A 330 4.93 29.67 -5.53
CA SER A 330 4.33 30.67 -6.41
C SER A 330 3.13 30.18 -7.20
N GLN A 331 2.26 31.11 -7.65
CA GLN A 331 1.17 30.83 -8.58
C GLN A 331 1.69 30.21 -9.88
N ALA A 332 2.76 30.76 -10.46
CA ALA A 332 3.32 30.27 -11.72
C ALA A 332 3.81 28.80 -11.62
N ALA A 333 4.39 28.41 -10.49
CA ALA A 333 4.79 27.03 -10.25
C ALA A 333 3.58 26.11 -10.11
N PHE A 334 2.51 26.57 -9.47
CA PHE A 334 1.25 25.84 -9.38
C PHE A 334 0.58 25.67 -10.75
N ASP A 335 0.51 26.74 -11.56
CA ASP A 335 -0.05 26.67 -12.92
C ASP A 335 0.73 25.69 -13.80
N LYS A 336 2.06 25.70 -13.68
CA LYS A 336 2.93 24.74 -14.37
C LYS A 336 2.64 23.29 -13.92
N ALA A 337 2.50 23.06 -12.63
CA ALA A 337 2.18 21.75 -12.09
C ALA A 337 0.79 21.24 -12.55
N LEU A 338 -0.19 22.13 -12.65
CA LEU A 338 -1.50 21.78 -13.20
C LEU A 338 -1.43 21.46 -14.70
N GLN A 339 -0.62 22.19 -15.47
CA GLN A 339 -0.40 21.91 -16.89
C GLN A 339 0.26 20.55 -17.11
N ASP A 340 1.26 20.21 -16.27
CA ASP A 340 1.96 18.92 -16.33
C ASP A 340 1.10 17.76 -15.78
N GLY A 341 0.13 18.08 -14.92
CA GLY A 341 -0.76 17.12 -14.25
C GLY A 341 -0.10 16.32 -13.14
N VAL A 342 1.21 16.42 -12.99
CA VAL A 342 2.01 15.64 -12.03
C VAL A 342 3.23 16.44 -11.57
N ILE A 343 3.60 16.22 -10.31
CA ILE A 343 4.88 16.64 -9.76
C ILE A 343 5.67 15.37 -9.42
N GLU A 344 6.85 15.24 -10.00
CA GLU A 344 7.82 14.21 -9.66
C GLU A 344 9.09 14.86 -9.13
N THR A 345 9.42 14.60 -7.88
CA THR A 345 10.68 15.03 -7.30
C THR A 345 11.57 13.80 -7.16
N PRO A 346 12.74 13.76 -7.82
CA PRO A 346 13.66 12.66 -7.66
C PRO A 346 13.99 12.43 -6.20
N ALA A 347 13.91 11.18 -5.76
CA ALA A 347 14.33 10.77 -4.43
C ALA A 347 15.55 9.87 -4.56
N GLU A 348 16.49 10.03 -3.63
CA GLU A 348 17.62 9.12 -3.55
C GLU A 348 17.15 7.72 -3.16
N VAL A 349 17.80 6.71 -3.72
CA VAL A 349 17.57 5.33 -3.31
C VAL A 349 18.16 5.13 -1.92
N ALA A 350 17.30 4.85 -0.95
CA ALA A 350 17.69 4.66 0.44
C ALA A 350 17.48 3.21 0.88
N GLY A 351 18.47 2.65 1.55
CA GLY A 351 18.35 1.39 2.28
C GLY A 351 17.75 1.59 3.66
N ALA A 352 17.45 0.47 4.32
CA ALA A 352 17.12 0.43 5.74
C ALA A 352 17.85 -0.74 6.39
N SER A 353 18.29 -0.54 7.64
CA SER A 353 18.96 -1.58 8.42
C SER A 353 17.96 -2.59 8.95
N PHE A 354 18.22 -3.87 8.71
CA PHE A 354 17.36 -4.96 9.17
C PHE A 354 17.65 -5.28 10.65
N ASN A 355 16.59 -5.36 11.42
CA ASN A 355 16.63 -5.84 12.80
C ASN A 355 16.57 -7.38 12.82
N SER A 356 17.70 -8.05 12.98
CA SER A 356 17.78 -9.52 12.95
C SER A 356 17.11 -10.19 14.16
N ALA A 357 16.86 -9.49 15.26
CA ALA A 357 16.22 -10.07 16.44
C ALA A 357 14.77 -10.52 16.18
N VAL A 358 14.07 -9.89 15.22
CA VAL A 358 12.68 -10.24 14.88
C VAL A 358 12.49 -11.61 14.24
N VAL A 359 13.56 -12.27 13.80
CA VAL A 359 13.51 -13.63 13.21
C VAL A 359 13.68 -14.70 14.29
N ALA A 360 14.16 -14.34 15.47
CA ALA A 360 14.39 -15.27 16.58
C ALA A 360 13.14 -15.46 17.45
N GLU A 361 12.15 -14.61 17.32
CA GLU A 361 10.84 -14.67 17.98
C GLU A 361 9.81 -15.43 17.14
#